data_2db8e068623234a0b06104c48ee1516b
#
_entry.id   2db8e068623234a0b06104c48ee1516b
#
_cell.length_a   1.000
_cell.length_b   1.000
_cell.length_c   1.000
_cell.angle_alpha   90.00
_cell.angle_beta   90.00
_cell.angle_gamma   90.00
#
_symmetry.space_group_name_H-M   'P 1'
#
loop_
_entity.id
_entity.type
_entity.pdbx_description
1 polymer ?
#
loop_
_entity_poly.entity_id
_entity_poly.type
_entity_poly.pdbx_seq_one_letter_code
_entity_poly.pdbx_strand_id
1 'polypeptide(L)'
;MPQALSPRRELWLLLTLAGVQLTHILDFMIMMPLGPQFTEIFQITDAQFGLLVSAYTLAAGVSGLAASTYIDRFDRKRLLLVLYALFALATLACGLASTYGLLMTARVAAGIFGGVLSALSQTIVGDVIPFARRGRAMGVVMTSFSVATVAGVPLGLFLAAHLSWHAPFFGIATLCALLGLMATWTLPSLGHHLADQSGRSVLGGIRRVLVDVNHLKAFAFSGLMMFAGFTVIPYITIFMRTNVGLAAEEIPYIYLCGGVVTLFTARLFGRMTDRKGKVETFRLMAIAMIVPLLATSLLGRAPLWAVLVVSTLLFTCMSGRMIPGMAIVTSAADPQLRGTFMTLNASVQSAAMGLAAFVGGLIIQRDPQGMVQNYWMAAVVGGCASLASLWMAGKLTLHGAR
;
A
#
# COMPACT_ATOMS: atom_id res chain seq x y z
N MET A 1 -21.08 -15.77 23.23
CA MET A 1 -21.14 -14.56 22.36
C MET A 1 -20.20 -13.52 22.96
N PRO A 2 -19.29 -12.90 22.22
CA PRO A 2 -18.46 -11.83 22.75
C PRO A 2 -19.38 -10.70 23.22
N GLN A 3 -19.16 -10.18 24.43
CA GLN A 3 -19.92 -9.04 24.96
C GLN A 3 -19.79 -7.88 23.95
N ALA A 4 -20.92 -7.37 23.48
CA ALA A 4 -20.95 -6.24 22.59
C ALA A 4 -20.21 -5.05 23.23
N LEU A 5 -19.15 -4.58 22.61
CA LEU A 5 -18.44 -3.41 23.09
C LEU A 5 -19.38 -2.20 23.11
N SER A 6 -19.23 -1.33 24.12
CA SER A 6 -19.93 -0.07 24.10
C SER A 6 -19.51 0.76 22.86
N PRO A 7 -20.39 1.59 22.28
CA PRO A 7 -20.08 2.36 21.07
C PRO A 7 -18.80 3.19 21.20
N ARG A 8 -18.50 3.73 22.37
CA ARG A 8 -17.25 4.47 22.63
C ARG A 8 -16.02 3.57 22.58
N ARG A 9 -16.08 2.37 23.19
CA ARG A 9 -14.96 1.41 23.16
C ARG A 9 -14.72 0.88 21.74
N GLU A 10 -15.78 0.62 20.99
CA GLU A 10 -15.71 0.22 19.59
C GLU A 10 -15.01 1.30 18.74
N LEU A 11 -15.39 2.58 18.93
CA LEU A 11 -14.74 3.69 18.24
C LEU A 11 -13.25 3.79 18.55
N TRP A 12 -12.86 3.73 19.84
CA TRP A 12 -11.45 3.79 20.24
C TRP A 12 -10.64 2.62 19.67
N LEU A 13 -11.20 1.41 19.65
CA LEU A 13 -10.59 0.25 19.03
C LEU A 13 -10.36 0.49 17.54
N LEU A 14 -11.37 0.96 16.81
CA LEU A 14 -11.25 1.23 15.37
C LEU A 14 -10.26 2.35 15.07
N LEU A 15 -10.22 3.41 15.88
CA LEU A 15 -9.23 4.49 15.74
C LEU A 15 -7.81 3.99 16.03
N THR A 16 -7.63 3.11 17.01
CA THR A 16 -6.33 2.48 17.29
C THR A 16 -5.87 1.63 16.10
N LEU A 17 -6.73 0.77 15.56
CA LEU A 17 -6.41 -0.04 14.39
C LEU A 17 -6.16 0.82 13.14
N ALA A 18 -6.90 1.90 12.96
CA ALA A 18 -6.66 2.88 11.90
C ALA A 18 -5.31 3.58 12.08
N GLY A 19 -4.92 3.90 13.33
CA GLY A 19 -3.60 4.46 13.63
C GLY A 19 -2.45 3.49 13.34
N VAL A 20 -2.59 2.22 13.73
CA VAL A 20 -1.63 1.16 13.39
C VAL A 20 -1.48 1.04 11.87
N GLN A 21 -2.58 1.05 11.15
CA GLN A 21 -2.58 0.98 9.69
C GLN A 21 -1.97 2.23 9.05
N LEU A 22 -2.24 3.41 9.63
CA LEU A 22 -1.67 4.69 9.19
C LEU A 22 -0.14 4.67 9.24
N THR A 23 0.45 4.25 10.37
CA THR A 23 1.90 4.24 10.54
C THR A 23 2.58 3.26 9.60
N HIS A 24 2.00 2.08 9.40
CA HIS A 24 2.49 1.09 8.45
C HIS A 24 2.44 1.58 7.00
N ILE A 25 1.33 2.19 6.59
CA ILE A 25 1.18 2.74 5.24
C ILE A 25 2.15 3.91 5.04
N LEU A 26 2.25 4.79 6.03
CA LEU A 26 3.12 5.97 5.96
C LEU A 26 4.59 5.58 5.88
N ASP A 27 5.05 4.61 6.70
CA ASP A 27 6.41 4.09 6.66
C ASP A 27 6.77 3.51 5.27
N PHE A 28 5.82 2.83 4.64
CA PHE A 28 6.01 2.35 3.28
C PHE A 28 6.05 3.50 2.26
N MET A 29 5.09 4.43 2.33
CA MET A 29 4.93 5.46 1.31
C MET A 29 6.02 6.53 1.35
N ILE A 30 6.54 6.87 2.55
CA ILE A 30 7.53 7.96 2.70
C ILE A 30 8.86 7.66 2.02
N MET A 31 9.18 6.38 1.82
CA MET A 31 10.42 5.96 1.15
C MET A 31 10.52 6.48 -0.28
N MET A 32 9.41 6.47 -1.01
CA MET A 32 9.42 6.79 -2.45
C MET A 32 9.80 8.25 -2.71
N PRO A 33 9.17 9.24 -2.08
CA PRO A 33 9.54 10.64 -2.29
C PRO A 33 10.90 11.03 -1.69
N LEU A 34 11.48 10.24 -0.78
CA LEU A 34 12.83 10.43 -0.28
C LEU A 34 13.92 9.83 -1.20
N GLY A 35 13.53 9.21 -2.31
CA GLY A 35 14.44 8.59 -3.27
C GLY A 35 15.64 9.44 -3.67
N PRO A 36 15.48 10.73 -4.06
CA PRO A 36 16.60 11.60 -4.42
C PRO A 36 17.63 11.72 -3.29
N GLN A 37 17.18 11.86 -2.03
CA GLN A 37 18.07 11.98 -0.88
C GLN A 37 18.84 10.68 -0.63
N PHE A 38 18.18 9.52 -0.73
CA PHE A 38 18.82 8.22 -0.55
C PHE A 38 19.86 7.92 -1.63
N THR A 39 19.54 8.22 -2.90
CA THR A 39 20.49 8.01 -4.00
C THR A 39 21.72 8.90 -3.87
N GLU A 40 21.57 10.11 -3.34
CA GLU A 40 22.66 11.06 -3.10
C GLU A 40 23.49 10.68 -1.85
N ILE A 41 22.85 10.41 -0.70
CA ILE A 41 23.54 10.16 0.59
C ILE A 41 24.27 8.83 0.57
N PHE A 42 23.63 7.76 0.08
CA PHE A 42 24.21 6.42 0.06
C PHE A 42 24.98 6.10 -1.22
N GLN A 43 25.02 7.03 -2.18
CA GLN A 43 25.69 6.87 -3.48
C GLN A 43 25.22 5.58 -4.21
N ILE A 44 23.91 5.33 -4.17
CA ILE A 44 23.27 4.12 -4.72
C ILE A 44 22.64 4.41 -6.10
N THR A 45 22.55 3.35 -6.89
CA THR A 45 21.89 3.38 -8.19
C THR A 45 20.36 3.38 -8.02
N ASP A 46 19.63 3.79 -9.07
CA ASP A 46 18.16 3.71 -9.07
C ASP A 46 17.64 2.26 -8.96
N ALA A 47 18.40 1.28 -9.46
CA ALA A 47 18.12 -0.14 -9.24
C ALA A 47 18.25 -0.56 -7.77
N GLN A 48 19.28 -0.08 -7.07
CA GLN A 48 19.44 -0.31 -5.62
C GLN A 48 18.34 0.39 -4.81
N PHE A 49 17.92 1.58 -5.23
CA PHE A 49 16.76 2.23 -4.63
C PHE A 49 15.47 1.43 -4.86
N GLY A 50 15.27 0.91 -6.07
CA GLY A 50 14.16 0.01 -6.39
C GLY A 50 14.15 -1.24 -5.51
N LEU A 51 15.33 -1.84 -5.25
CA LEU A 51 15.48 -2.95 -4.30
C LEU A 51 15.08 -2.56 -2.87
N LEU A 52 15.42 -1.34 -2.43
CA LEU A 52 15.07 -0.84 -1.11
C LEU A 52 13.55 -0.74 -0.91
N VAL A 53 12.84 -0.26 -1.93
CA VAL A 53 11.36 -0.22 -1.94
C VAL A 53 10.79 -1.63 -2.04
N SER A 54 11.37 -2.50 -2.88
CA SER A 54 10.94 -3.89 -3.09
C SER A 54 11.12 -4.74 -1.84
N ALA A 55 12.21 -4.54 -1.10
CA ALA A 55 12.53 -5.33 0.09
C ALA A 55 11.42 -5.29 1.13
N TYR A 56 10.84 -4.12 1.37
CA TYR A 56 9.70 -3.98 2.28
C TYR A 56 8.46 -4.73 1.77
N THR A 57 8.08 -4.51 0.52
CA THR A 57 6.83 -5.09 -0.03
C THR A 57 6.92 -6.60 -0.19
N LEU A 58 8.07 -7.12 -0.62
CA LEU A 58 8.30 -8.56 -0.72
C LEU A 58 8.29 -9.22 0.67
N ALA A 59 8.99 -8.62 1.63
CA ALA A 59 9.00 -9.10 3.01
C ALA A 59 7.58 -9.06 3.62
N ALA A 60 6.80 -7.99 3.38
CA ALA A 60 5.42 -7.88 3.82
C ALA A 60 4.51 -8.93 3.17
N GLY A 61 4.69 -9.20 1.88
CA GLY A 61 3.92 -10.22 1.17
C GLY A 61 4.18 -11.63 1.71
N VAL A 62 5.46 -11.99 1.90
CA VAL A 62 5.85 -13.30 2.44
C VAL A 62 5.40 -13.46 3.89
N SER A 63 5.63 -12.44 4.74
CA SER A 63 5.26 -12.51 6.15
C SER A 63 3.75 -12.51 6.37
N GLY A 64 3.00 -11.74 5.58
CA GLY A 64 1.53 -11.73 5.62
C GLY A 64 0.94 -13.08 5.24
N LEU A 65 1.52 -13.78 4.24
CA LEU A 65 1.15 -15.13 3.89
C LEU A 65 1.49 -16.11 5.02
N ALA A 66 2.70 -16.05 5.55
CA ALA A 66 3.13 -16.90 6.66
C ALA A 66 2.27 -16.68 7.91
N ALA A 67 1.85 -15.44 8.18
CA ALA A 67 1.00 -15.09 9.32
C ALA A 67 -0.31 -15.86 9.32
N SER A 68 -0.89 -16.16 8.16
CA SER A 68 -2.14 -16.94 8.05
C SER A 68 -2.03 -18.35 8.66
N THR A 69 -0.82 -18.88 8.86
CA THR A 69 -0.59 -20.22 9.42
C THR A 69 -0.46 -20.24 10.94
N TYR A 70 -0.11 -19.12 11.56
CA TYR A 70 0.19 -19.07 13.00
C TYR A 70 -0.59 -18.03 13.79
N ILE A 71 -1.18 -17.03 13.14
CA ILE A 71 -1.84 -15.88 13.79
C ILE A 71 -2.96 -16.32 14.76
N ASP A 72 -3.63 -17.44 14.43
CA ASP A 72 -4.72 -18.00 15.24
C ASP A 72 -4.24 -18.80 16.48
N ARG A 73 -2.91 -18.98 16.62
CA ARG A 73 -2.33 -19.69 17.79
C ARG A 73 -2.03 -18.77 18.96
N PHE A 74 -2.14 -17.46 18.77
CA PHE A 74 -1.78 -16.45 19.76
C PHE A 74 -2.96 -15.54 20.10
N ASP A 75 -2.96 -15.02 21.33
CA ASP A 75 -3.86 -13.91 21.68
C ASP A 75 -3.55 -12.71 20.77
N ARG A 76 -4.58 -12.26 20.05
CA ARG A 76 -4.40 -11.25 18.97
C ARG A 76 -3.96 -9.89 19.49
N LYS A 77 -4.37 -9.51 20.73
CA LYS A 77 -3.90 -8.28 21.36
C LYS A 77 -2.41 -8.38 21.67
N ARG A 78 -1.97 -9.46 22.32
CA ARG A 78 -0.55 -9.64 22.64
C ARG A 78 0.31 -9.69 21.39
N LEU A 79 -0.14 -10.45 20.39
CA LEU A 79 0.56 -10.56 19.11
C LEU A 79 0.67 -9.20 18.41
N LEU A 80 -0.42 -8.41 18.38
CA LEU A 80 -0.40 -7.06 17.79
C LEU A 80 0.59 -6.16 18.52
N LEU A 81 0.57 -6.13 19.85
CA LEU A 81 1.45 -5.27 20.64
C LEU A 81 2.94 -5.61 20.43
N VAL A 82 3.28 -6.91 20.42
CA VAL A 82 4.67 -7.36 20.17
C VAL A 82 5.12 -7.00 18.76
N LEU A 83 4.31 -7.33 17.74
CA LEU A 83 4.65 -7.04 16.35
C LEU A 83 4.72 -5.53 16.08
N TYR A 84 3.85 -4.76 16.74
CA TYR A 84 3.84 -3.30 16.59
C TYR A 84 5.06 -2.64 17.26
N ALA A 85 5.49 -3.14 18.41
CA ALA A 85 6.74 -2.72 19.03
C ALA A 85 7.96 -3.05 18.16
N LEU A 86 8.00 -4.26 17.58
CA LEU A 86 9.06 -4.66 16.66
C LEU A 86 9.05 -3.83 15.36
N PHE A 87 7.87 -3.49 14.84
CA PHE A 87 7.70 -2.59 13.71
C PHE A 87 8.22 -1.18 14.04
N ALA A 88 7.87 -0.63 15.22
CA ALA A 88 8.37 0.66 15.69
C ALA A 88 9.89 0.69 15.81
N LEU A 89 10.49 -0.38 16.33
CA LEU A 89 11.96 -0.53 16.42
C LEU A 89 12.60 -0.64 15.02
N ALA A 90 11.99 -1.36 14.09
CA ALA A 90 12.47 -1.46 12.71
C ALA A 90 12.39 -0.10 11.99
N THR A 91 11.30 0.65 12.17
CA THR A 91 11.14 2.02 11.65
C THR A 91 12.16 2.98 12.27
N LEU A 92 12.39 2.88 13.58
CA LEU A 92 13.46 3.63 14.26
C LEU A 92 14.85 3.29 13.69
N ALA A 93 15.11 2.01 13.46
CA ALA A 93 16.36 1.55 12.83
C ALA A 93 16.52 2.09 11.39
N CYS A 94 15.43 2.25 10.62
CA CYS A 94 15.47 2.95 9.33
C CYS A 94 15.96 4.39 9.51
N GLY A 95 15.46 5.11 10.53
CA GLY A 95 15.88 6.47 10.83
C GLY A 95 17.31 6.57 11.40
N LEU A 96 17.87 5.51 11.93
CA LEU A 96 19.25 5.47 12.49
C LEU A 96 20.26 4.87 11.49
N ALA A 97 19.81 4.44 10.30
CA ALA A 97 20.68 3.77 9.34
C ALA A 97 21.75 4.72 8.79
N SER A 98 23.01 4.37 8.98
CA SER A 98 24.17 5.10 8.45
C SER A 98 24.70 4.54 7.14
N THR A 99 24.23 3.35 6.73
CA THR A 99 24.64 2.68 5.49
C THR A 99 23.45 2.11 4.76
N TYR A 100 23.60 1.93 3.45
CA TYR A 100 22.58 1.25 2.63
C TYR A 100 22.20 -0.13 3.16
N GLY A 101 23.19 -0.94 3.58
CA GLY A 101 22.95 -2.28 4.12
C GLY A 101 22.12 -2.28 5.41
N LEU A 102 22.38 -1.34 6.32
CA LEU A 102 21.58 -1.17 7.54
C LEU A 102 20.17 -0.72 7.21
N LEU A 103 20.01 0.24 6.29
CA LEU A 103 18.69 0.65 5.83
C LEU A 103 17.94 -0.50 5.18
N MET A 104 18.59 -1.31 4.33
CA MET A 104 18.01 -2.48 3.68
C MET A 104 17.50 -3.50 4.70
N THR A 105 18.32 -3.87 5.69
CA THR A 105 17.91 -4.82 6.74
C THR A 105 16.76 -4.29 7.60
N ALA A 106 16.80 -3.01 7.94
CA ALA A 106 15.70 -2.35 8.67
C ALA A 106 14.41 -2.34 7.84
N ARG A 107 14.47 -2.11 6.52
CA ARG A 107 13.32 -2.18 5.60
C ARG A 107 12.73 -3.57 5.49
N VAL A 108 13.57 -4.61 5.41
CA VAL A 108 13.10 -6.01 5.43
C VAL A 108 12.37 -6.30 6.75
N ALA A 109 12.96 -5.92 7.89
CA ALA A 109 12.36 -6.11 9.21
C ALA A 109 11.02 -5.36 9.33
N ALA A 110 10.97 -4.09 8.93
CA ALA A 110 9.73 -3.29 8.92
C ALA A 110 8.66 -3.92 8.02
N GLY A 111 9.05 -4.44 6.85
CA GLY A 111 8.15 -5.17 5.94
C GLY A 111 7.59 -6.45 6.57
N ILE A 112 8.43 -7.27 7.22
CA ILE A 112 8.00 -8.48 7.92
C ILE A 112 6.93 -8.15 8.96
N PHE A 113 7.19 -7.21 9.83
CA PHE A 113 6.23 -6.86 10.91
C PHE A 113 5.01 -6.12 10.37
N GLY A 114 5.18 -5.19 9.43
CA GLY A 114 4.10 -4.42 8.80
C GLY A 114 3.10 -5.28 8.04
N GLY A 115 3.58 -6.28 7.29
CA GLY A 115 2.73 -7.22 6.56
C GLY A 115 1.79 -8.02 7.48
N VAL A 116 2.30 -8.50 8.60
CA VAL A 116 1.50 -9.22 9.62
C VAL A 116 0.51 -8.29 10.32
N LEU A 117 0.94 -7.05 10.65
CA LEU A 117 0.08 -6.07 11.31
C LEU A 117 -1.14 -5.71 10.47
N SER A 118 -0.98 -5.60 9.15
CA SER A 118 -2.09 -5.33 8.24
C SER A 118 -3.13 -6.47 8.27
N ALA A 119 -2.68 -7.72 8.17
CA ALA A 119 -3.55 -8.89 8.25
C ALA A 119 -4.24 -9.00 9.62
N LEU A 120 -3.47 -8.80 10.70
CA LEU A 120 -3.96 -8.90 12.08
C LEU A 120 -5.03 -7.83 12.39
N SER A 121 -4.84 -6.60 11.92
CA SER A 121 -5.83 -5.53 12.09
C SER A 121 -7.17 -5.88 11.45
N GLN A 122 -7.15 -6.44 10.24
CA GLN A 122 -8.37 -6.88 9.55
C GLN A 122 -9.04 -8.05 10.29
N THR A 123 -8.24 -8.97 10.81
CA THR A 123 -8.72 -10.11 11.59
C THR A 123 -9.40 -9.65 12.87
N ILE A 124 -8.79 -8.71 13.62
CA ILE A 124 -9.38 -8.15 14.85
C ILE A 124 -10.74 -7.49 14.56
N VAL A 125 -10.86 -6.72 13.48
CA VAL A 125 -12.15 -6.16 13.06
C VAL A 125 -13.17 -7.26 12.80
N GLY A 126 -12.76 -8.34 12.12
CA GLY A 126 -13.61 -9.49 11.85
C GLY A 126 -14.13 -10.21 13.10
N ASP A 127 -13.33 -10.25 14.19
CA ASP A 127 -13.69 -10.93 15.44
C ASP A 127 -14.56 -10.11 16.34
N VAL A 128 -14.26 -8.81 16.42
CA VAL A 128 -14.89 -7.92 17.41
C VAL A 128 -16.17 -7.30 16.89
N ILE A 129 -16.24 -7.02 15.58
CA ILE A 129 -17.34 -6.28 14.98
C ILE A 129 -18.37 -7.25 14.38
N PRO A 130 -19.67 -7.11 14.74
CA PRO A 130 -20.76 -7.89 14.15
C PRO A 130 -20.79 -7.76 12.62
N PHE A 131 -21.11 -8.84 11.92
CA PHE A 131 -21.09 -8.95 10.47
C PHE A 131 -21.78 -7.78 9.75
N ALA A 132 -22.95 -7.36 10.23
CA ALA A 132 -23.74 -6.27 9.66
C ALA A 132 -23.03 -4.90 9.68
N ARG A 133 -22.03 -4.68 10.55
CA ARG A 133 -21.31 -3.42 10.72
C ARG A 133 -19.85 -3.48 10.28
N ARG A 134 -19.33 -4.65 9.87
CA ARG A 134 -17.93 -4.84 9.47
C ARG A 134 -17.52 -3.93 8.31
N GLY A 135 -18.37 -3.74 7.32
CA GLY A 135 -18.10 -2.86 6.19
C GLY A 135 -17.84 -1.42 6.63
N ARG A 136 -18.65 -0.88 7.54
CA ARG A 136 -18.43 0.46 8.12
C ARG A 136 -17.15 0.53 8.94
N ALA A 137 -16.86 -0.48 9.74
CA ALA A 137 -15.65 -0.55 10.56
C ALA A 137 -14.37 -0.62 9.68
N MET A 138 -14.38 -1.45 8.64
CA MET A 138 -13.30 -1.51 7.66
C MET A 138 -13.13 -0.17 6.93
N GLY A 139 -14.22 0.53 6.61
CA GLY A 139 -14.17 1.88 6.05
C GLY A 139 -13.41 2.86 6.96
N VAL A 140 -13.64 2.81 8.28
CA VAL A 140 -12.88 3.64 9.25
C VAL A 140 -11.40 3.28 9.22
N VAL A 141 -11.05 1.99 9.25
CA VAL A 141 -9.63 1.57 9.19
C VAL A 141 -8.99 1.97 7.87
N MET A 142 -9.69 1.87 6.75
CA MET A 142 -9.16 2.24 5.43
C MET A 142 -8.99 3.76 5.23
N THR A 143 -9.60 4.63 6.06
CA THR A 143 -9.33 6.09 6.00
C THR A 143 -7.87 6.42 6.31
N SER A 144 -7.14 5.52 6.99
CA SER A 144 -5.70 5.63 7.25
C SER A 144 -4.89 5.83 5.97
N PHE A 145 -5.26 5.17 4.86
CA PHE A 145 -4.61 5.36 3.58
C PHE A 145 -4.74 6.79 3.05
N SER A 146 -5.95 7.35 3.13
CA SER A 146 -6.20 8.73 2.70
C SER A 146 -5.47 9.73 3.59
N VAL A 147 -5.47 9.51 4.91
CA VAL A 147 -4.74 10.38 5.86
C VAL A 147 -3.24 10.28 5.61
N ALA A 148 -2.70 9.08 5.37
CA ALA A 148 -1.28 8.91 5.03
C ALA A 148 -0.91 9.71 3.77
N THR A 149 -1.72 9.62 2.72
CA THR A 149 -1.42 10.27 1.44
C THR A 149 -1.57 11.80 1.50
N VAL A 150 -2.63 12.30 2.16
CA VAL A 150 -2.97 13.74 2.15
C VAL A 150 -2.18 14.53 3.18
N ALA A 151 -1.96 13.96 4.36
CA ALA A 151 -1.30 14.63 5.47
C ALA A 151 0.05 14.00 5.82
N GLY A 152 0.11 12.66 5.88
CA GLY A 152 1.28 11.96 6.36
C GLY A 152 2.51 12.13 5.47
N VAL A 153 2.39 11.86 4.17
CA VAL A 153 3.50 11.98 3.22
C VAL A 153 3.95 13.44 3.08
N PRO A 154 3.07 14.44 2.85
CA PRO A 154 3.50 15.83 2.80
C PRO A 154 4.17 16.32 4.07
N LEU A 155 3.65 15.96 5.26
CA LEU A 155 4.26 16.30 6.54
C LEU A 155 5.65 15.64 6.69
N GLY A 156 5.76 14.37 6.33
CA GLY A 156 7.04 13.66 6.35
C GLY A 156 8.08 14.30 5.44
N LEU A 157 7.67 14.71 4.23
CA LEU A 157 8.55 15.43 3.30
C LEU A 157 8.93 16.82 3.81
N PHE A 158 7.99 17.53 4.43
CA PHE A 158 8.28 18.81 5.07
C PHE A 158 9.33 18.64 6.17
N LEU A 159 9.20 17.62 7.02
CA LEU A 159 10.20 17.30 8.05
C LEU A 159 11.56 16.94 7.43
N ALA A 160 11.55 16.16 6.33
CA ALA A 160 12.77 15.77 5.64
C ALA A 160 13.50 16.97 5.00
N ALA A 161 12.74 17.93 4.44
CA ALA A 161 13.30 19.10 3.79
C ALA A 161 13.88 20.12 4.80
N HIS A 162 13.25 20.29 5.98
CA HIS A 162 13.66 21.33 6.95
C HIS A 162 14.58 20.81 8.07
N LEU A 163 14.54 19.51 8.37
CA LEU A 163 15.35 18.91 9.42
C LEU A 163 16.38 17.94 8.83
N SER A 164 15.92 16.75 8.47
CA SER A 164 16.74 15.72 7.81
C SER A 164 15.85 14.56 7.34
N TRP A 165 16.37 13.71 6.44
CA TRP A 165 15.68 12.51 5.98
C TRP A 165 15.40 11.49 7.12
N HIS A 166 16.10 11.58 8.24
CA HIS A 166 15.88 10.78 9.46
C HIS A 166 14.56 11.16 10.17
N ALA A 167 14.21 12.45 10.14
CA ALA A 167 13.10 13.01 10.93
C ALA A 167 11.73 12.35 10.65
N PRO A 168 11.32 12.04 9.42
CA PRO A 168 10.09 11.29 9.16
C PRO A 168 10.03 9.94 9.88
N PHE A 169 11.13 9.19 9.88
CA PHE A 169 11.19 7.87 10.54
C PHE A 169 11.09 7.99 12.06
N PHE A 170 11.75 8.99 12.65
CA PHE A 170 11.63 9.27 14.08
C PHE A 170 10.20 9.71 14.45
N GLY A 171 9.56 10.52 13.59
CA GLY A 171 8.16 10.91 13.76
C GLY A 171 7.22 9.71 13.72
N ILE A 172 7.40 8.81 12.74
CA ILE A 172 6.60 7.59 12.63
C ILE A 172 6.86 6.67 13.83
N ALA A 173 8.11 6.45 14.23
CA ALA A 173 8.44 5.61 15.38
C ALA A 173 7.84 6.15 16.69
N THR A 174 7.88 7.47 16.88
CA THR A 174 7.24 8.14 18.03
C THR A 174 5.72 7.94 17.99
N LEU A 175 5.09 8.13 16.83
CA LEU A 175 3.67 7.88 16.66
C LEU A 175 3.32 6.41 16.93
N CYS A 176 4.15 5.46 16.49
CA CYS A 176 4.00 4.04 16.82
C CYS A 176 4.05 3.79 18.33
N ALA A 177 4.98 4.41 19.05
CA ALA A 177 5.05 4.27 20.50
C ALA A 177 3.77 4.78 21.21
N LEU A 178 3.28 5.96 20.81
CA LEU A 178 2.05 6.54 21.35
C LEU A 178 0.81 5.67 21.05
N LEU A 179 0.67 5.21 19.82
CA LEU A 179 -0.44 4.34 19.41
C LEU A 179 -0.31 2.95 20.03
N GLY A 180 0.90 2.43 20.20
CA GLY A 180 1.15 1.18 20.93
C GLY A 180 0.69 1.27 22.38
N LEU A 181 1.01 2.38 23.05
CA LEU A 181 0.51 2.65 24.40
C LEU A 181 -1.01 2.76 24.43
N MET A 182 -1.61 3.47 23.49
CA MET A 182 -3.06 3.55 23.34
C MET A 182 -3.69 2.16 23.12
N ALA A 183 -3.05 1.31 22.32
CA ALA A 183 -3.52 -0.05 22.03
C ALA A 183 -3.56 -0.94 23.28
N THR A 184 -2.66 -0.74 24.25
CA THR A 184 -2.69 -1.49 25.52
C THR A 184 -4.00 -1.27 26.29
N TRP A 185 -4.59 -0.08 26.20
CA TRP A 185 -5.80 0.31 26.92
C TRP A 185 -7.09 0.10 26.12
N THR A 186 -7.02 0.32 24.79
CA THR A 186 -8.22 0.28 23.94
C THR A 186 -8.58 -1.12 23.47
N LEU A 187 -7.60 -2.00 23.27
CA LEU A 187 -7.84 -3.36 22.83
C LEU A 187 -8.25 -4.27 24.00
N PRO A 188 -9.39 -4.97 23.90
CA PRO A 188 -9.74 -6.00 24.86
C PRO A 188 -8.84 -7.23 24.72
N SER A 189 -8.89 -8.17 25.67
CA SER A 189 -8.28 -9.49 25.48
C SER A 189 -9.00 -10.22 24.34
N LEU A 190 -8.23 -10.77 23.40
CA LEU A 190 -8.73 -11.38 22.16
C LEU A 190 -8.27 -12.84 22.02
N GLY A 191 -8.31 -13.59 23.12
CA GLY A 191 -7.90 -14.99 23.19
C GLY A 191 -9.06 -16.01 23.11
N HIS A 192 -10.32 -15.59 22.94
CA HIS A 192 -11.47 -16.51 22.95
C HIS A 192 -11.39 -17.60 21.87
N HIS A 193 -10.81 -17.31 20.72
CA HIS A 193 -10.63 -18.27 19.62
C HIS A 193 -9.65 -19.41 19.98
N LEU A 194 -8.80 -19.24 21.01
CA LEU A 194 -7.85 -20.26 21.43
C LEU A 194 -8.55 -21.48 22.08
N ALA A 195 -9.74 -21.27 22.64
CA ALA A 195 -10.54 -22.34 23.23
C ALA A 195 -11.30 -23.17 22.18
N ASP A 196 -11.48 -22.63 20.96
CA ASP A 196 -12.33 -23.21 19.91
C ASP A 196 -11.47 -23.61 18.68
N GLN A 197 -10.38 -24.34 18.92
CA GLN A 197 -9.53 -24.86 17.85
C GLN A 197 -10.20 -26.05 17.14
N SER A 198 -11.32 -25.79 16.48
CA SER A 198 -11.90 -26.73 15.54
C SER A 198 -11.00 -26.79 14.30
N GLY A 199 -10.43 -27.97 14.05
CA GLY A 199 -9.37 -28.29 13.10
C GLY A 199 -9.62 -27.94 11.62
N ARG A 200 -9.87 -26.65 11.31
CA ARG A 200 -9.86 -26.17 9.93
C ARG A 200 -8.42 -26.13 9.41
N SER A 201 -8.10 -27.04 8.51
CA SER A 201 -6.80 -27.08 7.84
C SER A 201 -6.64 -25.80 7.00
N VAL A 202 -5.81 -24.86 7.50
CA VAL A 202 -5.43 -23.64 6.76
C VAL A 202 -4.83 -24.01 5.39
N LEU A 203 -3.97 -25.04 5.35
CA LEU A 203 -3.37 -25.57 4.13
C LEU A 203 -4.42 -26.09 3.14
N GLY A 204 -5.49 -26.71 3.63
CA GLY A 204 -6.62 -27.13 2.79
C GLY A 204 -7.34 -25.95 2.15
N GLY A 205 -7.52 -24.85 2.88
CA GLY A 205 -8.08 -23.61 2.36
C GLY A 205 -7.20 -22.97 1.28
N ILE A 206 -5.90 -22.85 1.53
CA ILE A 206 -4.91 -22.33 0.57
C ILE A 206 -4.91 -23.17 -0.71
N ARG A 207 -4.85 -24.50 -0.60
CA ARG A 207 -4.89 -25.39 -1.75
C ARG A 207 -6.15 -25.19 -2.60
N ARG A 208 -7.34 -25.09 -1.98
CA ARG A 208 -8.60 -24.84 -2.69
C ARG A 208 -8.58 -23.53 -3.46
N VAL A 209 -8.06 -22.47 -2.86
CA VAL A 209 -7.92 -21.17 -3.53
C VAL A 209 -6.96 -21.26 -4.72
N LEU A 210 -5.82 -21.92 -4.58
CA LEU A 210 -4.79 -22.03 -5.63
C LEU A 210 -5.16 -22.99 -6.78
N VAL A 211 -6.12 -23.89 -6.59
CA VAL A 211 -6.62 -24.77 -7.66
C VAL A 211 -7.73 -24.09 -8.48
N ASP A 212 -8.41 -23.08 -7.94
CA ASP A 212 -9.48 -22.40 -8.63
C ASP A 212 -8.94 -21.43 -9.70
N VAL A 213 -9.27 -21.71 -10.95
CA VAL A 213 -8.83 -20.93 -12.12
C VAL A 213 -9.31 -19.47 -12.07
N ASN A 214 -10.51 -19.22 -11.52
CA ASN A 214 -11.02 -17.85 -11.38
C ASN A 214 -10.22 -17.06 -10.35
N HIS A 215 -9.84 -17.69 -9.23
CA HIS A 215 -8.95 -17.10 -8.24
C HIS A 215 -7.57 -16.79 -8.82
N LEU A 216 -6.98 -17.69 -9.60
CA LEU A 216 -5.69 -17.43 -10.26
C LEU A 216 -5.76 -16.26 -11.25
N LYS A 217 -6.85 -16.17 -12.03
CA LYS A 217 -7.10 -15.00 -12.90
C LYS A 217 -7.25 -13.72 -12.08
N ALA A 218 -7.93 -13.76 -10.94
CA ALA A 218 -8.09 -12.60 -10.06
C ALA A 218 -6.75 -12.16 -9.43
N PHE A 219 -5.88 -13.09 -9.07
CA PHE A 219 -4.51 -12.80 -8.62
C PHE A 219 -3.68 -12.16 -9.74
N ALA A 220 -3.73 -12.69 -10.96
CA ALA A 220 -3.04 -12.10 -12.09
C ALA A 220 -3.57 -10.69 -12.39
N PHE A 221 -4.88 -10.49 -12.37
CA PHE A 221 -5.51 -9.18 -12.52
C PHE A 221 -5.05 -8.18 -11.47
N SER A 222 -5.11 -8.54 -10.19
CA SER A 222 -4.72 -7.65 -9.10
C SER A 222 -3.20 -7.38 -9.08
N GLY A 223 -2.38 -8.38 -9.41
CA GLY A 223 -0.95 -8.23 -9.57
C GLY A 223 -0.58 -7.27 -10.70
N LEU A 224 -1.17 -7.43 -11.89
CA LEU A 224 -0.97 -6.52 -13.02
C LEU A 224 -1.44 -5.10 -12.71
N MET A 225 -2.56 -4.96 -11.99
CA MET A 225 -3.07 -3.68 -11.54
C MET A 225 -2.06 -2.95 -10.63
N MET A 226 -1.44 -3.65 -9.68
CA MET A 226 -0.40 -3.08 -8.82
C MET A 226 0.88 -2.79 -9.61
N PHE A 227 1.31 -3.75 -10.40
CA PHE A 227 2.53 -3.64 -11.21
C PHE A 227 2.52 -2.39 -12.09
N ALA A 228 1.39 -2.11 -12.74
CA ALA A 228 1.24 -0.98 -13.68
C ALA A 228 1.57 0.40 -13.07
N GLY A 229 1.33 0.61 -11.78
CA GLY A 229 1.64 1.88 -11.12
C GLY A 229 3.03 1.90 -10.49
N PHE A 230 3.43 0.78 -9.88
CA PHE A 230 4.66 0.72 -9.09
C PHE A 230 5.94 0.63 -9.92
N THR A 231 5.87 0.48 -11.24
CA THR A 231 7.01 0.69 -12.15
C THR A 231 7.42 2.16 -12.24
N VAL A 232 6.52 3.11 -11.98
CA VAL A 232 6.72 4.56 -12.17
C VAL A 232 6.74 5.32 -10.85
N ILE A 233 5.80 5.04 -9.93
CA ILE A 233 5.61 5.83 -8.70
C ILE A 233 6.87 5.97 -7.84
N PRO A 234 7.68 4.92 -7.58
CA PRO A 234 8.86 5.06 -6.72
C PRO A 234 9.87 6.07 -7.25
N TYR A 235 9.90 6.30 -8.54
CA TYR A 235 10.90 7.12 -9.24
C TYR A 235 10.40 8.51 -9.62
N ILE A 236 9.11 8.81 -9.41
CA ILE A 236 8.51 10.08 -9.82
C ILE A 236 9.24 11.29 -9.20
N THR A 237 9.59 11.21 -7.94
CA THR A 237 10.27 12.30 -7.23
C THR A 237 11.70 12.47 -7.73
N ILE A 238 12.41 11.36 -8.00
CA ILE A 238 13.75 11.40 -8.59
C ILE A 238 13.69 12.13 -9.93
N PHE A 239 12.77 11.70 -10.82
CA PHE A 239 12.59 12.32 -12.13
C PHE A 239 12.20 13.81 -12.05
N MET A 240 11.28 14.15 -11.15
CA MET A 240 10.84 15.55 -10.98
C MET A 240 11.97 16.46 -10.51
N ARG A 241 12.87 15.96 -9.66
CA ARG A 241 14.03 16.72 -9.21
C ARG A 241 15.12 16.84 -10.28
N THR A 242 15.49 15.73 -10.92
CA THR A 242 16.63 15.69 -11.83
C THR A 242 16.30 16.25 -13.22
N ASN A 243 15.16 15.86 -13.80
CA ASN A 243 14.81 16.18 -15.20
C ASN A 243 13.92 17.41 -15.31
N VAL A 244 12.91 17.52 -14.44
CA VAL A 244 11.98 18.66 -14.48
C VAL A 244 12.55 19.88 -13.77
N GLY A 245 13.43 19.69 -12.77
CA GLY A 245 14.14 20.74 -12.07
C GLY A 245 13.36 21.33 -10.89
N LEU A 246 12.44 20.56 -10.28
CA LEU A 246 11.72 21.01 -9.09
C LEU A 246 12.65 21.13 -7.87
N ALA A 247 12.43 22.16 -7.06
CA ALA A 247 13.08 22.32 -5.77
C ALA A 247 12.58 21.25 -4.76
N ALA A 248 13.38 20.95 -3.74
CA ALA A 248 13.00 19.98 -2.72
C ALA A 248 11.72 20.39 -1.97
N GLU A 249 11.55 21.68 -1.76
CA GLU A 249 10.41 22.31 -1.08
C GLU A 249 9.13 22.24 -1.89
N GLU A 250 9.21 21.98 -3.19
CA GLU A 250 8.06 21.89 -4.10
C GLU A 250 7.49 20.47 -4.19
N ILE A 251 8.29 19.46 -3.90
CA ILE A 251 7.89 18.05 -3.97
C ILE A 251 6.66 17.72 -3.09
N PRO A 252 6.54 18.21 -1.83
CA PRO A 252 5.38 17.94 -1.00
C PRO A 252 4.05 18.34 -1.65
N TYR A 253 4.03 19.38 -2.48
CA TYR A 253 2.82 19.85 -3.15
C TYR A 253 2.25 18.84 -4.15
N ILE A 254 3.11 18.02 -4.79
CA ILE A 254 2.70 16.94 -5.70
C ILE A 254 1.78 15.94 -4.95
N TYR A 255 2.22 15.51 -3.78
CA TYR A 255 1.50 14.54 -2.96
C TYR A 255 0.28 15.18 -2.28
N LEU A 256 0.40 16.41 -1.83
CA LEU A 256 -0.70 17.15 -1.21
C LEU A 256 -1.85 17.37 -2.20
N CYS A 257 -1.57 17.94 -3.38
CA CYS A 257 -2.59 18.18 -4.40
C CYS A 257 -3.21 16.87 -4.88
N GLY A 258 -2.39 15.86 -5.21
CA GLY A 258 -2.86 14.53 -5.59
C GLY A 258 -3.72 13.89 -4.52
N GLY A 259 -3.27 13.93 -3.26
CA GLY A 259 -4.00 13.38 -2.11
C GLY A 259 -5.35 14.07 -1.88
N VAL A 260 -5.37 15.40 -1.85
CA VAL A 260 -6.62 16.18 -1.65
C VAL A 260 -7.62 15.88 -2.75
N VAL A 261 -7.22 15.94 -4.01
CA VAL A 261 -8.12 15.65 -5.14
C VAL A 261 -8.65 14.22 -5.10
N THR A 262 -7.80 13.24 -4.72
CA THR A 262 -8.23 11.83 -4.61
C THR A 262 -9.25 11.61 -3.50
N LEU A 263 -9.25 12.37 -2.41
CA LEU A 263 -10.30 12.31 -1.38
C LEU A 263 -11.69 12.59 -1.92
N PHE A 264 -11.80 13.62 -2.78
CA PHE A 264 -13.08 14.00 -3.37
C PHE A 264 -13.48 13.05 -4.51
N THR A 265 -12.53 12.70 -5.37
CA THR A 265 -12.80 11.86 -6.53
C THR A 265 -13.03 10.39 -6.16
N ALA A 266 -12.53 9.89 -5.04
CA ALA A 266 -12.81 8.54 -4.57
C ALA A 266 -14.31 8.28 -4.40
N ARG A 267 -15.08 9.24 -3.87
CA ARG A 267 -16.54 9.12 -3.75
C ARG A 267 -17.23 9.11 -5.12
N LEU A 268 -16.72 9.90 -6.06
CA LEU A 268 -17.23 9.93 -7.44
C LEU A 268 -17.01 8.58 -8.11
N PHE A 269 -15.80 8.03 -8.03
CA PHE A 269 -15.46 6.73 -8.63
C PHE A 269 -16.20 5.57 -7.95
N GLY A 270 -16.44 5.63 -6.64
CA GLY A 270 -17.30 4.68 -5.94
C GLY A 270 -18.71 4.66 -6.52
N ARG A 271 -19.36 5.84 -6.62
CA ARG A 271 -20.69 5.99 -7.22
C ARG A 271 -20.73 5.56 -8.68
N MET A 272 -19.66 5.84 -9.42
CA MET A 272 -19.56 5.45 -10.83
C MET A 272 -19.45 3.92 -10.96
N THR A 273 -18.70 3.27 -10.07
CA THR A 273 -18.58 1.81 -9.96
C THR A 273 -19.93 1.15 -9.68
N ASP A 274 -20.75 1.75 -8.79
CA ASP A 274 -22.08 1.24 -8.44
C ASP A 274 -23.09 1.43 -9.59
N ARG A 275 -23.01 2.56 -10.33
CA ARG A 275 -23.98 2.90 -11.38
C ARG A 275 -23.66 2.30 -12.73
N LYS A 276 -22.38 2.38 -13.17
CA LYS A 276 -21.95 1.92 -14.50
C LYS A 276 -21.42 0.49 -14.51
N GLY A 277 -21.21 -0.09 -13.31
CA GLY A 277 -20.61 -1.41 -13.17
C GLY A 277 -19.10 -1.36 -12.92
N LYS A 278 -18.62 -2.40 -12.24
CA LYS A 278 -17.22 -2.51 -11.77
C LYS A 278 -16.22 -2.59 -12.91
N VAL A 279 -16.51 -3.45 -13.91
CA VAL A 279 -15.61 -3.72 -15.04
C VAL A 279 -15.53 -2.52 -15.97
N GLU A 280 -16.64 -1.86 -16.27
CA GLU A 280 -16.67 -0.70 -17.17
C GLU A 280 -15.94 0.50 -16.55
N THR A 281 -16.19 0.76 -15.27
CA THR A 281 -15.49 1.83 -14.55
C THR A 281 -13.99 1.56 -14.49
N PHE A 282 -13.59 0.30 -14.21
CA PHE A 282 -12.18 -0.09 -14.22
C PHE A 282 -11.54 0.16 -15.58
N ARG A 283 -12.20 -0.28 -16.67
CA ARG A 283 -11.71 -0.11 -18.05
C ARG A 283 -11.48 1.35 -18.38
N LEU A 284 -12.47 2.19 -18.09
CA LEU A 284 -12.37 3.63 -18.35
C LEU A 284 -11.17 4.25 -17.62
N MET A 285 -11.01 3.95 -16.33
CA MET A 285 -9.92 4.52 -15.52
C MET A 285 -8.55 3.93 -15.88
N ALA A 286 -8.48 2.65 -16.25
CA ALA A 286 -7.24 2.01 -16.69
C ALA A 286 -6.72 2.59 -18.01
N ILE A 287 -7.61 2.92 -18.93
CA ILE A 287 -7.25 3.60 -20.19
C ILE A 287 -6.89 5.07 -19.90
N ALA A 288 -7.71 5.77 -19.13
CA ALA A 288 -7.48 7.18 -18.80
C ALA A 288 -6.14 7.39 -18.08
N MET A 289 -5.68 6.42 -17.29
CA MET A 289 -4.40 6.50 -16.58
C MET A 289 -3.18 6.52 -17.53
N ILE A 290 -3.29 5.93 -18.72
CA ILE A 290 -2.14 5.84 -19.64
C ILE A 290 -1.66 7.23 -20.05
N VAL A 291 -2.58 8.17 -20.27
CA VAL A 291 -2.24 9.53 -20.70
C VAL A 291 -1.39 10.26 -19.64
N PRO A 292 -1.85 10.45 -18.38
CA PRO A 292 -1.03 11.12 -17.38
C PRO A 292 0.21 10.31 -16.99
N LEU A 293 0.21 8.98 -17.12
CA LEU A 293 1.38 8.14 -16.87
C LEU A 293 2.51 8.47 -17.86
N LEU A 294 2.20 8.52 -19.16
CA LEU A 294 3.15 8.89 -20.21
C LEU A 294 3.51 10.38 -20.12
N ALA A 295 2.53 11.26 -19.91
CA ALA A 295 2.79 12.69 -19.76
C ALA A 295 3.76 12.98 -18.61
N THR A 296 3.60 12.31 -17.46
CA THR A 296 4.52 12.45 -16.33
C THR A 296 5.94 12.02 -16.68
N SER A 297 6.09 10.94 -17.46
CA SER A 297 7.41 10.38 -17.81
C SER A 297 8.12 11.11 -18.95
N LEU A 298 7.40 11.90 -19.72
CA LEU A 298 7.91 12.69 -20.83
C LEU A 298 8.02 14.18 -20.50
N LEU A 299 7.68 14.57 -19.26
CA LEU A 299 7.70 15.96 -18.87
C LEU A 299 9.15 16.48 -18.85
N GLY A 300 9.41 17.52 -19.65
CA GLY A 300 10.66 18.28 -19.62
C GLY A 300 10.63 19.33 -18.50
N ARG A 301 11.54 20.30 -18.55
CA ARG A 301 11.50 21.46 -17.65
C ARG A 301 10.17 22.17 -17.76
N ALA A 302 9.44 22.23 -16.67
CA ALA A 302 8.08 22.76 -16.62
C ALA A 302 7.84 23.52 -15.33
N PRO A 303 6.99 24.57 -15.36
CA PRO A 303 6.61 25.29 -14.16
C PRO A 303 5.81 24.39 -13.21
N LEU A 304 5.88 24.69 -11.90
CA LEU A 304 5.23 23.90 -10.83
C LEU A 304 3.77 23.58 -11.12
N TRP A 305 2.99 24.57 -11.59
CA TRP A 305 1.56 24.36 -11.87
C TRP A 305 1.31 23.24 -12.90
N ALA A 306 2.14 23.13 -13.94
CA ALA A 306 2.00 22.10 -14.96
C ALA A 306 2.33 20.70 -14.39
N VAL A 307 3.37 20.62 -13.56
CA VAL A 307 3.72 19.39 -12.82
C VAL A 307 2.56 18.97 -11.90
N LEU A 308 2.00 19.91 -11.16
CA LEU A 308 0.87 19.62 -10.25
C LEU A 308 -0.36 19.12 -11.00
N VAL A 309 -0.69 19.68 -12.16
CA VAL A 309 -1.81 19.21 -13.00
C VAL A 309 -1.57 17.76 -13.43
N VAL A 310 -0.41 17.48 -14.03
CA VAL A 310 -0.11 16.15 -14.59
C VAL A 310 -0.04 15.08 -13.49
N SER A 311 0.67 15.37 -12.40
CA SER A 311 0.80 14.43 -11.27
C SER A 311 -0.54 14.21 -10.55
N THR A 312 -1.35 15.25 -10.36
CA THR A 312 -2.68 15.12 -9.77
C THR A 312 -3.60 14.27 -10.64
N LEU A 313 -3.57 14.44 -11.97
CA LEU A 313 -4.31 13.59 -12.89
C LEU A 313 -3.85 12.14 -12.80
N LEU A 314 -2.54 11.89 -12.70
CA LEU A 314 -1.99 10.54 -12.53
C LEU A 314 -2.53 9.89 -11.24
N PHE A 315 -2.41 10.55 -10.08
CA PHE A 315 -2.90 10.02 -8.80
C PHE A 315 -4.42 9.83 -8.81
N THR A 316 -5.16 10.73 -9.45
CA THR A 316 -6.61 10.64 -9.58
C THR A 316 -7.03 9.42 -10.40
N CYS A 317 -6.40 9.20 -11.56
CA CYS A 317 -6.68 8.02 -12.39
C CYS A 317 -6.26 6.72 -11.71
N MET A 318 -5.14 6.72 -10.98
CA MET A 318 -4.70 5.57 -10.19
C MET A 318 -5.70 5.21 -9.09
N SER A 319 -6.15 6.18 -8.30
CA SER A 319 -7.18 5.98 -7.28
C SER A 319 -8.50 5.54 -7.92
N GLY A 320 -8.88 6.17 -9.03
CA GLY A 320 -10.09 5.84 -9.80
C GLY A 320 -10.10 4.41 -10.33
N ARG A 321 -8.96 3.84 -10.64
CA ARG A 321 -8.79 2.45 -11.05
C ARG A 321 -8.80 1.46 -9.88
N MET A 322 -8.22 1.86 -8.74
CA MET A 322 -8.11 1.01 -7.56
C MET A 322 -9.48 0.63 -6.98
N ILE A 323 -10.42 1.57 -6.92
CA ILE A 323 -11.75 1.36 -6.32
C ILE A 323 -12.52 0.26 -7.04
N PRO A 324 -12.81 0.36 -8.36
CA PRO A 324 -13.48 -0.71 -9.08
C PRO A 324 -12.62 -1.99 -9.16
N GLY A 325 -11.30 -1.88 -9.22
CA GLY A 325 -10.39 -3.03 -9.23
C GLY A 325 -10.51 -3.89 -7.98
N MET A 326 -10.51 -3.28 -6.79
CA MET A 326 -10.73 -3.99 -5.53
C MET A 326 -12.15 -4.59 -5.44
N ALA A 327 -13.16 -3.90 -5.98
CA ALA A 327 -14.52 -4.41 -6.05
C ALA A 327 -14.62 -5.64 -6.97
N ILE A 328 -13.87 -5.67 -8.09
CA ILE A 328 -13.77 -6.84 -9.00
C ILE A 328 -13.12 -8.01 -8.26
N VAL A 329 -11.94 -7.80 -7.66
CA VAL A 329 -11.21 -8.82 -6.90
C VAL A 329 -12.08 -9.44 -5.80
N THR A 330 -12.74 -8.61 -5.01
CA THR A 330 -13.62 -9.08 -3.92
C THR A 330 -14.81 -9.88 -4.43
N SER A 331 -15.34 -9.51 -5.61
CA SER A 331 -16.46 -10.20 -6.25
C SER A 331 -16.06 -11.47 -7.00
N ALA A 332 -14.80 -11.60 -7.40
CA ALA A 332 -14.27 -12.81 -8.02
C ALA A 332 -13.98 -13.93 -7.00
N ALA A 333 -13.89 -13.58 -5.71
CA ALA A 333 -13.64 -14.53 -4.63
C ALA A 333 -14.87 -15.40 -4.35
N ASP A 334 -14.68 -16.72 -4.25
CA ASP A 334 -15.69 -17.63 -3.70
C ASP A 334 -16.09 -17.17 -2.29
N PRO A 335 -17.39 -16.97 -2.00
CA PRO A 335 -17.86 -16.56 -0.68
C PRO A 335 -17.35 -17.43 0.48
N GLN A 336 -17.17 -18.73 0.26
CA GLN A 336 -16.70 -19.68 1.28
C GLN A 336 -15.20 -19.56 1.54
N LEU A 337 -14.42 -19.14 0.53
CA LEU A 337 -12.96 -19.05 0.57
C LEU A 337 -12.46 -17.59 0.62
N ARG A 338 -13.37 -16.62 0.70
CA ARG A 338 -13.06 -15.18 0.57
C ARG A 338 -11.96 -14.71 1.54
N GLY A 339 -11.95 -15.17 2.78
CA GLY A 339 -10.92 -14.79 3.76
C GLY A 339 -9.53 -15.23 3.32
N THR A 340 -9.35 -16.52 3.02
CA THR A 340 -8.09 -17.08 2.52
C THR A 340 -7.66 -16.45 1.19
N PHE A 341 -8.62 -16.26 0.27
CA PHE A 341 -8.37 -15.61 -1.01
C PHE A 341 -7.84 -14.18 -0.83
N MET A 342 -8.46 -13.36 0.03
CA MET A 342 -8.04 -11.97 0.25
C MET A 342 -6.66 -11.87 0.89
N THR A 343 -6.31 -12.80 1.79
CA THR A 343 -4.96 -12.87 2.36
C THR A 343 -3.91 -13.20 1.29
N LEU A 344 -4.17 -14.21 0.46
CA LEU A 344 -3.29 -14.56 -0.66
C LEU A 344 -3.19 -13.41 -1.67
N ASN A 345 -4.31 -12.76 -1.97
CA ASN A 345 -4.34 -11.61 -2.88
C ASN A 345 -3.50 -10.44 -2.37
N ALA A 346 -3.52 -10.15 -1.06
CA ALA A 346 -2.68 -9.11 -0.47
C ALA A 346 -1.18 -9.43 -0.65
N SER A 347 -0.79 -10.70 -0.48
CA SER A 347 0.59 -11.15 -0.72
C SER A 347 0.98 -11.05 -2.20
N VAL A 348 0.09 -11.40 -3.13
CA VAL A 348 0.31 -11.24 -4.57
C VAL A 348 0.46 -9.76 -4.94
N GLN A 349 -0.38 -8.88 -4.39
CA GLN A 349 -0.27 -7.45 -4.61
C GLN A 349 1.08 -6.90 -4.10
N SER A 350 1.48 -7.28 -2.90
CA SER A 350 2.76 -6.87 -2.31
C SER A 350 3.95 -7.36 -3.14
N ALA A 351 3.93 -8.61 -3.60
CA ALA A 351 4.95 -9.17 -4.48
C ALA A 351 5.00 -8.43 -5.84
N ALA A 352 3.83 -8.14 -6.43
CA ALA A 352 3.75 -7.41 -7.69
C ALA A 352 4.26 -5.97 -7.56
N MET A 353 3.96 -5.28 -6.45
CA MET A 353 4.50 -3.94 -6.14
C MET A 353 6.02 -3.97 -6.02
N GLY A 354 6.58 -4.94 -5.28
CA GLY A 354 8.02 -5.10 -5.15
C GLY A 354 8.69 -5.40 -6.48
N LEU A 355 8.17 -6.37 -7.23
CA LEU A 355 8.70 -6.71 -8.56
C LEU A 355 8.63 -5.50 -9.51
N ALA A 356 7.55 -4.73 -9.49
CA ALA A 356 7.40 -3.54 -10.32
C ALA A 356 8.42 -2.46 -9.98
N ALA A 357 8.63 -2.18 -8.69
CA ALA A 357 9.63 -1.23 -8.25
C ALA A 357 11.05 -1.66 -8.65
N PHE A 358 11.37 -2.94 -8.52
CA PHE A 358 12.66 -3.48 -8.96
C PHE A 358 12.84 -3.36 -10.48
N VAL A 359 11.84 -3.79 -11.27
CA VAL A 359 11.87 -3.70 -12.74
C VAL A 359 11.99 -2.25 -13.19
N GLY A 360 11.25 -1.31 -12.58
CA GLY A 360 11.39 0.12 -12.85
C GLY A 360 12.82 0.61 -12.63
N GLY A 361 13.46 0.20 -11.52
CA GLY A 361 14.84 0.56 -11.22
C GLY A 361 15.88 -0.02 -12.18
N LEU A 362 15.63 -1.18 -12.76
CA LEU A 362 16.50 -1.76 -13.79
C LEU A 362 16.39 -1.04 -15.15
N ILE A 363 15.21 -0.52 -15.48
CA ILE A 363 14.95 0.21 -16.72
C ILE A 363 15.58 1.61 -16.66
N ILE A 364 15.47 2.26 -15.51
CA ILE A 364 15.93 3.62 -15.29
C ILE A 364 17.47 3.64 -15.24
N GLN A 365 18.06 4.55 -15.99
CA GLN A 365 19.51 4.78 -16.02
C GLN A 365 19.78 6.26 -15.82
N ARG A 366 21.01 6.61 -15.47
CA ARG A 366 21.46 8.00 -15.39
C ARG A 366 22.52 8.26 -16.45
N ASP A 367 22.42 9.43 -17.07
CA ASP A 367 23.49 9.92 -17.95
C ASP A 367 24.66 10.51 -17.11
N PRO A 368 25.79 10.86 -17.75
CA PRO A 368 26.93 11.47 -17.05
C PRO A 368 26.61 12.79 -16.37
N GLN A 369 25.51 13.45 -16.74
CA GLN A 369 25.01 14.69 -16.14
C GLN A 369 24.06 14.42 -14.95
N GLY A 370 23.79 13.14 -14.64
CA GLY A 370 22.92 12.72 -13.55
C GLY A 370 21.41 12.75 -13.88
N MET A 371 21.06 13.05 -15.16
CA MET A 371 19.67 13.06 -15.61
C MET A 371 19.13 11.64 -15.76
N VAL A 372 17.88 11.44 -15.39
CA VAL A 372 17.19 10.15 -15.51
C VAL A 372 16.86 9.88 -16.97
N GLN A 373 17.36 8.77 -17.48
CA GLN A 373 17.06 8.24 -18.80
C GLN A 373 16.08 7.07 -18.73
N ASN A 374 15.36 6.81 -19.81
CA ASN A 374 14.47 5.66 -19.99
C ASN A 374 13.25 5.62 -19.03
N TYR A 375 12.95 6.67 -18.29
CA TYR A 375 11.79 6.71 -17.40
C TYR A 375 10.47 6.49 -18.16
N TRP A 376 10.38 6.98 -19.40
CA TRP A 376 9.25 6.73 -20.29
C TRP A 376 9.07 5.23 -20.61
N MET A 377 10.16 4.45 -20.69
CA MET A 377 10.08 3.01 -20.90
C MET A 377 9.42 2.30 -19.70
N ALA A 378 9.74 2.74 -18.47
CA ALA A 378 9.04 2.25 -17.27
C ALA A 378 7.55 2.58 -17.33
N ALA A 379 7.18 3.76 -17.82
CA ALA A 379 5.77 4.13 -18.04
C ALA A 379 5.10 3.29 -19.13
N VAL A 380 5.79 2.96 -20.22
CA VAL A 380 5.28 2.05 -21.27
C VAL A 380 5.03 0.65 -20.69
N VAL A 381 5.98 0.10 -19.94
CA VAL A 381 5.84 -1.20 -19.27
C VAL A 381 4.64 -1.17 -18.32
N GLY A 382 4.48 -0.10 -17.53
CA GLY A 382 3.30 0.11 -16.67
C GLY A 382 2.00 0.20 -17.48
N GLY A 383 2.01 0.91 -18.60
CA GLY A 383 0.89 1.01 -19.54
C GLY A 383 0.48 -0.34 -20.12
N CYS A 384 1.44 -1.15 -20.57
CA CYS A 384 1.21 -2.51 -21.04
C CYS A 384 0.60 -3.40 -19.94
N ALA A 385 1.10 -3.31 -18.73
CA ALA A 385 0.52 -4.03 -17.60
C ALA A 385 -0.92 -3.55 -17.28
N SER A 386 -1.19 -2.24 -17.43
CA SER A 386 -2.54 -1.70 -17.28
C SER A 386 -3.49 -2.27 -18.35
N LEU A 387 -3.07 -2.34 -19.61
CA LEU A 387 -3.84 -2.93 -20.69
C LEU A 387 -4.06 -4.44 -20.50
N ALA A 388 -3.03 -5.16 -20.04
CA ALA A 388 -3.14 -6.57 -19.70
C ALA A 388 -4.15 -6.79 -18.55
N SER A 389 -4.14 -5.93 -17.52
CA SER A 389 -5.12 -5.98 -16.43
C SER A 389 -6.55 -5.73 -16.92
N LEU A 390 -6.72 -4.81 -17.89
CA LEU A 390 -8.01 -4.52 -18.52
C LEU A 390 -8.57 -5.76 -19.26
N TRP A 391 -7.71 -6.46 -20.02
CA TRP A 391 -8.09 -7.71 -20.69
C TRP A 391 -8.48 -8.80 -19.67
N MET A 392 -7.70 -8.93 -18.58
CA MET A 392 -8.00 -9.89 -17.52
C MET A 392 -9.31 -9.59 -16.79
N ALA A 393 -9.66 -8.31 -16.56
CA ALA A 393 -10.91 -7.92 -15.91
C ALA A 393 -12.14 -8.46 -16.63
N GLY A 394 -12.08 -8.58 -17.96
CA GLY A 394 -13.17 -9.13 -18.78
C GLY A 394 -13.31 -10.66 -18.73
N LYS A 395 -12.32 -11.38 -18.18
CA LYS A 395 -12.29 -12.84 -18.08
C LYS A 395 -12.66 -13.38 -16.71
N LEU A 396 -12.94 -12.50 -15.75
CA LEU A 396 -13.28 -12.86 -14.38
C LEU A 396 -14.77 -13.16 -14.24
N THR A 397 -15.07 -14.26 -13.58
CA THR A 397 -16.43 -14.57 -13.14
C THR A 397 -16.67 -13.88 -11.80
N LEU A 398 -17.68 -13.00 -11.75
CA LEU A 398 -18.01 -12.21 -10.55
C LEU A 398 -19.20 -12.84 -9.83
N HIS A 399 -19.01 -13.24 -8.56
CA HIS A 399 -20.07 -13.74 -7.70
C HIS A 399 -20.91 -12.56 -7.16
N GLY A 400 -22.25 -12.64 -7.30
CA GLY A 400 -23.17 -11.61 -6.81
C GLY A 400 -23.33 -10.37 -7.70
N ALA A 401 -22.96 -10.45 -8.98
CA ALA A 401 -23.34 -9.48 -9.99
C ALA A 401 -24.74 -9.84 -10.53
N ARG A 402 -25.79 -9.48 -9.78
CA ARG A 402 -27.15 -9.29 -10.26
C ARG A 402 -27.69 -8.00 -9.72
#